data_239f79f77a4c4c2fef55f9fe4c3e913c
#
_entry.id   239f79f77a4c4c2fef55f9fe4c3e913c
#
_cell.length_a   1.000
_cell.length_b   1.000
_cell.length_c   1.000
_cell.angle_alpha   90.00
_cell.angle_beta   90.00
_cell.angle_gamma   90.00
#
_symmetry.space_group_name_H-M   'P 1'
#
loop_
_entity.id
_entity.type
_entity.pdbx_description
1 polymer ?
#
loop_
_entity_poly.entity_id
_entity_poly.type
_entity_poly.pdbx_seq_one_letter_code
_entity_poly.pdbx_strand_id
1 'polypeptide(L)'
;MEKNCKHKRYILSGMLLLMASGLSAQTSEYDRYAGWYKQWNDSLRGANIIGAQRVLQAHKAKKKQKVVVGVIDSGADTTCVALRPVLWTNPKEKFNGRDDDHNGYVDDVHGWNFLGTKDGKFNMTSAGTEEYRQFKRLYPKYKNIKSAAEVADADKQEYAYYVEMRRKAKINSYLMFYEIAGKKEKLIGEMDNLLRQTKVNVDTLSLAGMLNTEVKDTLVRNTFIQAIMTDLYRTPLTTKWNAYVEKQRSAYALMEKRIYGIAHDKDKRLLMGDNMDDATDRFYGNNTLNVDGMEHGNFVASVVAGIVDEDSRYSGVCNDARVMPVRVSPDGDEYDKDVATGIRYAVDNGAKVINLSLGKYTSPHPEMVNAAIAYAGKHNVLVVAAAGNSHLNIDSIGYFPAGVDTKGAPLSNFIRVGGTAIDGSRSSISNYGAHKVDLYAPGEYISGVYPGNQKDFANGTSVAAPIVSGIAAMLRIYFPKVSAVQLKRVLIETARNEKGLKLVDAEAAVKRLMK
;
A
#
# COMPACT_ATOMS: atom_id res chain seq x y z
N MET A 1 -35.24 17.15 1.54
CA MET A 1 -35.56 15.81 1.01
C MET A 1 -34.27 15.03 0.97
N GLU A 2 -34.16 14.15 1.96
CA GLU A 2 -33.11 13.15 2.11
C GLU A 2 -33.09 12.15 0.96
N LYS A 3 -31.91 11.62 0.62
CA LYS A 3 -31.76 10.21 0.29
C LYS A 3 -30.29 9.80 0.30
N ASN A 4 -29.94 9.15 1.37
CA ASN A 4 -29.27 7.84 1.46
C ASN A 4 -28.52 7.40 0.19
N CYS A 5 -27.22 7.46 0.24
CA CYS A 5 -26.34 6.61 -0.56
C CYS A 5 -25.64 5.62 0.39
N LYS A 6 -26.16 4.38 0.42
CA LYS A 6 -25.66 3.27 1.22
C LYS A 6 -24.48 2.60 0.52
N HIS A 7 -23.38 2.59 1.20
CA HIS A 7 -22.24 1.70 1.15
C HIS A 7 -22.42 0.36 0.44
N LYS A 8 -21.57 0.08 -0.55
CA LYS A 8 -21.12 -1.27 -0.86
C LYS A 8 -19.61 -1.29 -0.77
N ARG A 9 -19.11 -1.93 0.25
CA ARG A 9 -17.70 -2.10 0.56
C ARG A 9 -17.16 -3.40 -0.05
N TYR A 10 -15.95 -3.29 -0.49
CA TYR A 10 -15.10 -4.17 -1.25
C TYR A 10 -14.52 -5.30 -0.41
N ILE A 11 -14.39 -6.46 -1.03
CA ILE A 11 -13.56 -7.56 -0.56
C ILE A 11 -12.60 -7.87 -1.70
N LEU A 12 -11.33 -7.49 -1.56
CA LEU A 12 -10.17 -8.27 -2.02
C LEU A 12 -8.87 -7.56 -1.64
N SER A 13 -8.46 -7.80 -0.44
CA SER A 13 -7.04 -7.96 -0.05
C SER A 13 -7.07 -8.79 1.21
N GLY A 14 -6.31 -9.85 1.22
CA GLY A 14 -6.37 -10.86 2.26
C GLY A 14 -6.33 -10.31 3.67
N MET A 15 -7.26 -10.79 4.48
CA MET A 15 -7.34 -10.69 5.93
C MET A 15 -7.23 -9.28 6.53
N LEU A 16 -8.35 -8.55 6.50
CA LEU A 16 -8.79 -7.71 7.63
C LEU A 16 -10.22 -7.25 7.41
N LEU A 17 -11.19 -8.09 7.77
CA LEU A 17 -12.53 -7.63 8.12
C LEU A 17 -13.30 -8.75 8.81
N LEU A 18 -13.11 -8.82 10.10
CA LEU A 18 -14.10 -9.29 11.04
C LEU A 18 -14.09 -8.31 12.21
N MET A 19 -15.23 -7.68 12.37
CA MET A 19 -15.78 -7.06 13.59
C MET A 19 -16.18 -5.60 13.43
N ALA A 20 -17.36 -5.41 12.86
CA ALA A 20 -18.13 -4.19 13.06
C ALA A 20 -19.35 -4.53 13.93
N SER A 21 -19.13 -4.91 15.18
CA SER A 21 -20.13 -4.90 16.26
C SER A 21 -19.50 -5.09 17.65
N GLY A 22 -18.35 -4.42 17.88
CA GLY A 22 -17.65 -4.44 19.16
C GLY A 22 -16.72 -3.25 19.32
N LEU A 23 -16.93 -2.17 18.57
CA LEU A 23 -15.97 -1.06 18.46
C LEU A 23 -15.69 -0.30 19.76
N SER A 24 -16.52 -0.37 20.78
CA SER A 24 -16.27 0.34 22.05
C SER A 24 -15.45 -0.44 23.07
N ALA A 25 -15.36 -1.77 22.96
CA ALA A 25 -14.59 -2.60 23.88
C ALA A 25 -13.18 -2.94 23.36
N GLN A 26 -12.98 -3.00 22.04
CA GLN A 26 -11.70 -3.34 21.43
C GLN A 26 -10.71 -2.17 21.41
N THR A 27 -11.17 -0.93 21.30
CA THR A 27 -10.33 0.27 21.40
C THR A 27 -9.62 0.38 22.76
N SER A 28 -10.23 -0.09 23.85
CA SER A 28 -9.64 -0.04 25.18
C SER A 28 -8.47 -1.01 25.39
N GLU A 29 -8.42 -2.14 24.68
CA GLU A 29 -7.33 -3.12 24.83
C GLU A 29 -6.07 -2.69 24.07
N TYR A 30 -6.21 -2.11 22.89
CA TYR A 30 -5.08 -1.64 22.06
C TYR A 30 -4.61 -0.24 22.45
N ASP A 31 -5.45 0.56 23.10
CA ASP A 31 -5.11 1.94 23.50
C ASP A 31 -3.90 1.99 24.47
N ARG A 32 -3.66 0.94 25.22
CA ARG A 32 -2.45 0.78 26.05
C ARG A 32 -1.15 0.80 25.25
N TYR A 33 -1.21 0.47 23.96
CA TYR A 33 -0.06 0.46 23.07
C TYR A 33 0.11 1.78 22.29
N ALA A 34 -0.80 2.73 22.43
CA ALA A 34 -0.67 4.01 21.73
C ALA A 34 0.66 4.69 22.07
N GLY A 35 1.46 5.01 21.04
CA GLY A 35 2.75 5.65 21.19
C GLY A 35 3.89 4.77 21.73
N TRP A 36 3.69 3.45 21.90
CA TRP A 36 4.72 2.55 22.41
C TRP A 36 6.00 2.60 21.57
N TYR A 37 5.89 2.75 20.28
CA TYR A 37 7.02 2.77 19.34
C TYR A 37 8.01 3.91 19.58
N LYS A 38 7.63 4.93 20.35
CA LYS A 38 8.48 6.06 20.73
C LYS A 38 9.37 5.77 21.94
N GLN A 39 9.08 4.69 22.67
CA GLN A 39 9.70 4.34 23.94
C GLN A 39 10.76 3.25 23.77
N TRP A 40 11.62 3.13 24.78
CA TRP A 40 12.50 1.98 24.96
C TRP A 40 12.61 1.66 26.44
N ASN A 41 12.20 0.47 26.85
CA ASN A 41 12.32 -0.05 28.21
C ASN A 41 12.27 -1.59 28.19
N ASP A 42 12.24 -2.24 29.37
CA ASP A 42 12.29 -3.70 29.49
C ASP A 42 11.11 -4.43 28.83
N SER A 43 9.97 -3.77 28.69
CA SER A 43 8.75 -4.33 28.10
C SER A 43 8.47 -3.86 26.67
N LEU A 44 9.02 -2.70 26.26
CA LEU A 44 8.73 -2.04 24.99
C LEU A 44 10.05 -1.79 24.23
N ARG A 45 10.22 -2.42 23.10
CA ARG A 45 11.40 -2.30 22.21
C ARG A 45 11.10 -1.34 21.04
N GLY A 46 10.72 -0.10 21.37
CA GLY A 46 10.47 0.94 20.37
C GLY A 46 11.74 1.60 19.83
N ALA A 47 11.59 2.68 19.09
CA ALA A 47 12.68 3.38 18.41
C ALA A 47 13.40 4.44 19.29
N ASN A 48 13.08 4.49 20.59
CA ASN A 48 13.72 5.38 21.58
C ASN A 48 13.68 6.88 21.20
N ILE A 49 12.57 7.31 20.65
CA ILE A 49 12.37 8.70 20.18
C ILE A 49 12.32 9.65 21.39
N ILE A 50 11.65 9.23 22.46
CA ILE A 50 11.56 10.02 23.71
C ILE A 50 12.95 10.21 24.33
N GLY A 51 13.81 9.19 24.29
CA GLY A 51 15.21 9.31 24.71
C GLY A 51 15.99 10.34 23.90
N ALA A 52 15.85 10.31 22.57
CA ALA A 52 16.45 11.31 21.69
C ALA A 52 16.00 12.74 22.01
N GLN A 53 14.70 12.95 22.23
CA GLN A 53 14.13 14.25 22.59
C GLN A 53 14.70 14.76 23.93
N ARG A 54 14.82 13.89 24.95
CA ARG A 54 15.43 14.22 26.23
C ARG A 54 16.90 14.65 26.09
N VAL A 55 17.68 13.95 25.27
CA VAL A 55 19.08 14.31 25.01
C VAL A 55 19.17 15.67 24.34
N LEU A 56 18.39 15.93 23.30
CA LEU A 56 18.35 17.23 22.61
C LEU A 56 17.95 18.36 23.56
N GLN A 57 16.98 18.13 24.43
CA GLN A 57 16.53 19.11 25.42
C GLN A 57 17.61 19.38 26.48
N ALA A 58 18.22 18.34 27.07
CA ALA A 58 19.24 18.45 28.10
C ALA A 58 20.47 19.26 27.60
N HIS A 59 20.83 19.10 26.32
CA HIS A 59 21.91 19.85 25.70
C HIS A 59 21.49 21.19 25.10
N LYS A 60 20.22 21.63 25.34
CA LYS A 60 19.66 22.88 24.79
C LYS A 60 19.87 22.99 23.27
N ALA A 61 19.82 21.85 22.57
CA ALA A 61 20.01 21.80 21.13
C ALA A 61 18.94 22.66 20.42
N LYS A 62 19.38 23.47 19.45
CA LYS A 62 18.49 24.36 18.71
C LYS A 62 18.16 23.73 17.35
N LYS A 63 16.89 23.83 16.97
CA LYS A 63 16.44 23.55 15.61
C LYS A 63 17.10 24.54 14.64
N LYS A 64 17.77 24.04 13.60
CA LYS A 64 18.58 24.86 12.70
C LYS A 64 17.97 25.09 11.33
N GLN A 65 17.02 24.22 10.94
CA GLN A 65 16.32 24.34 9.65
C GLN A 65 14.96 23.64 9.71
N LYS A 66 14.09 23.98 8.77
CA LYS A 66 12.90 23.18 8.44
C LYS A 66 13.32 22.03 7.53
N VAL A 67 12.68 20.87 7.69
CA VAL A 67 12.94 19.68 6.86
C VAL A 67 11.64 19.20 6.26
N VAL A 68 11.64 18.98 4.95
CA VAL A 68 10.54 18.41 4.20
C VAL A 68 10.78 16.93 4.02
N VAL A 69 9.77 16.12 4.32
CA VAL A 69 9.70 14.68 4.04
C VAL A 69 8.68 14.46 2.93
N GLY A 70 9.14 14.01 1.77
CA GLY A 70 8.26 13.56 0.69
C GLY A 70 7.64 12.21 1.07
N VAL A 71 6.33 12.16 1.24
CA VAL A 71 5.57 10.93 1.49
C VAL A 71 4.97 10.50 0.15
N ILE A 72 5.68 9.59 -0.52
CA ILE A 72 5.29 9.08 -1.84
C ILE A 72 4.46 7.83 -1.62
N ASP A 73 3.13 7.98 -1.76
CA ASP A 73 2.15 7.00 -1.30
C ASP A 73 0.80 7.16 -2.03
N SER A 74 -0.31 6.83 -1.38
CA SER A 74 -1.66 6.91 -1.94
C SER A 74 -2.32 8.31 -1.88
N GLY A 75 -1.63 9.33 -1.40
CA GLY A 75 -2.17 10.68 -1.18
C GLY A 75 -2.38 11.00 0.30
N ALA A 76 -3.11 12.07 0.61
CA ALA A 76 -3.45 12.44 1.98
C ALA A 76 -4.68 13.35 2.01
N ASP A 77 -5.42 13.31 3.10
CA ASP A 77 -6.47 14.27 3.43
C ASP A 77 -5.84 15.59 3.91
N THR A 78 -5.80 16.57 3.04
CA THR A 78 -5.23 17.90 3.34
C THR A 78 -6.09 18.68 4.35
N THR A 79 -7.29 18.21 4.66
CA THR A 79 -8.17 18.79 5.69
C THR A 79 -8.00 18.13 7.06
N CYS A 80 -7.27 17.00 7.15
CA CYS A 80 -7.01 16.29 8.39
C CYS A 80 -6.33 17.20 9.42
N VAL A 81 -6.95 17.37 10.60
CA VAL A 81 -6.48 18.28 11.66
C VAL A 81 -5.06 17.95 12.10
N ALA A 82 -4.72 16.67 12.20
CA ALA A 82 -3.39 16.22 12.59
C ALA A 82 -2.32 16.55 11.53
N LEU A 83 -2.68 16.63 10.24
CA LEU A 83 -1.73 16.90 9.16
C LEU A 83 -1.62 18.37 8.79
N ARG A 84 -2.71 19.15 8.86
CA ARG A 84 -2.73 20.58 8.46
C ARG A 84 -1.54 21.39 9.01
N PRO A 85 -1.15 21.28 10.30
CA PRO A 85 -0.04 22.07 10.84
C PRO A 85 1.33 21.71 10.27
N VAL A 86 1.45 20.49 9.73
CA VAL A 86 2.71 19.90 9.25
C VAL A 86 2.74 19.68 7.74
N LEU A 87 1.68 20.00 7.02
CA LEU A 87 1.70 19.94 5.56
C LEU A 87 2.77 20.89 5.01
N TRP A 88 3.51 20.38 4.03
CA TRP A 88 4.35 21.23 3.22
C TRP A 88 3.47 22.16 2.39
N THR A 89 3.92 23.39 2.25
CA THR A 89 3.28 24.36 1.38
C THR A 89 4.34 24.91 0.46
N ASN A 90 4.09 24.84 -0.86
CA ASN A 90 4.94 25.49 -1.84
C ASN A 90 4.82 27.01 -1.66
N PRO A 91 5.89 27.71 -1.24
CA PRO A 91 5.79 29.14 -0.92
C PRO A 91 5.59 30.01 -2.16
N LYS A 92 5.73 29.46 -3.35
CA LYS A 92 5.62 30.16 -4.62
C LYS A 92 4.28 29.92 -5.32
N GLU A 93 3.49 28.92 -4.87
CA GLU A 93 2.22 28.52 -5.47
C GLU A 93 1.01 29.06 -4.72
N LYS A 94 -0.07 29.28 -5.46
CA LYS A 94 -1.39 29.66 -4.96
C LYS A 94 -2.46 28.91 -5.74
N PHE A 95 -3.58 28.60 -5.12
CA PHE A 95 -4.74 28.03 -5.82
C PHE A 95 -5.40 29.08 -6.74
N ASN A 96 -4.90 29.23 -7.96
CA ASN A 96 -5.35 30.22 -8.93
C ASN A 96 -5.45 29.70 -10.38
N GLY A 97 -5.21 28.39 -10.59
CA GLY A 97 -5.23 27.75 -11.90
C GLY A 97 -3.99 28.04 -12.75
N ARG A 98 -2.90 28.48 -12.15
CA ARG A 98 -1.63 28.79 -12.82
C ARG A 98 -0.48 28.10 -12.12
N ASP A 99 0.55 27.80 -12.89
CA ASP A 99 1.85 27.37 -12.41
C ASP A 99 2.67 28.65 -12.13
N ASP A 100 2.60 29.13 -10.86
CA ASP A 100 3.19 30.42 -10.46
C ASP A 100 4.73 30.34 -10.36
N ASP A 101 5.30 29.17 -10.13
CA ASP A 101 6.76 28.98 -10.01
C ASP A 101 7.41 28.34 -11.26
N HIS A 102 6.60 28.08 -12.28
CA HIS A 102 7.03 27.53 -13.57
C HIS A 102 7.77 26.20 -13.47
N ASN A 103 7.37 25.36 -12.50
CA ASN A 103 7.93 24.03 -12.28
C ASN A 103 7.24 22.93 -13.11
N GLY A 104 6.16 23.27 -13.83
CA GLY A 104 5.37 22.37 -14.67
C GLY A 104 4.16 21.73 -13.98
N TYR A 105 3.85 22.11 -12.73
CA TYR A 105 2.78 21.55 -11.91
C TYR A 105 1.85 22.66 -11.40
N VAL A 106 0.68 22.81 -12.00
CA VAL A 106 -0.29 23.88 -11.71
C VAL A 106 -0.90 23.70 -10.32
N ASP A 107 -0.83 24.75 -9.49
CA ASP A 107 -1.40 24.76 -8.13
C ASP A 107 -0.89 23.62 -7.24
N ASP A 108 0.37 23.23 -7.31
CA ASP A 108 0.97 22.17 -6.49
C ASP A 108 1.28 22.62 -5.05
N VAL A 109 0.30 23.30 -4.45
CA VAL A 109 0.43 23.99 -3.15
C VAL A 109 0.86 23.08 -2.01
N HIS A 110 0.40 21.82 -1.98
CA HIS A 110 0.72 20.87 -0.90
C HIS A 110 1.42 19.60 -1.37
N GLY A 111 1.55 19.40 -2.67
CA GLY A 111 2.08 18.20 -3.29
C GLY A 111 1.39 17.89 -4.60
N TRP A 112 1.52 16.67 -5.12
CA TRP A 112 1.06 16.31 -6.45
C TRP A 112 0.48 14.91 -6.56
N ASN A 113 -0.46 14.73 -7.48
CA ASN A 113 -1.10 13.46 -7.80
C ASN A 113 -0.74 13.03 -9.23
N PHE A 114 0.11 12.02 -9.38
CA PHE A 114 0.50 11.44 -10.66
C PHE A 114 -0.52 10.42 -11.20
N LEU A 115 -1.57 10.12 -10.47
CA LEU A 115 -2.63 9.18 -10.86
C LEU A 115 -3.93 9.89 -11.25
N GLY A 116 -3.84 11.14 -11.68
CA GLY A 116 -4.96 11.93 -12.14
C GLY A 116 -4.76 12.50 -13.54
N THR A 117 -5.86 12.80 -14.25
CA THR A 117 -5.81 13.55 -15.50
C THR A 117 -5.56 15.03 -15.22
N LYS A 118 -4.92 15.75 -16.17
CA LYS A 118 -4.62 17.19 -16.02
C LYS A 118 -5.85 18.06 -15.75
N ASP A 119 -7.00 17.65 -16.26
CA ASP A 119 -8.28 18.37 -16.07
C ASP A 119 -9.00 18.00 -14.76
N GLY A 120 -8.39 17.13 -13.93
CA GLY A 120 -8.93 16.70 -12.64
C GLY A 120 -10.19 15.83 -12.70
N LYS A 121 -10.71 15.51 -13.90
CA LYS A 121 -11.97 14.75 -14.03
C LYS A 121 -11.87 13.28 -13.70
N PHE A 122 -10.67 12.72 -13.76
CA PHE A 122 -10.43 11.34 -13.41
C PHE A 122 -9.21 11.22 -12.50
N ASN A 123 -9.36 10.49 -11.41
CA ASN A 123 -8.29 10.08 -10.52
C ASN A 123 -8.36 8.56 -10.36
N MET A 124 -7.28 7.87 -10.73
CA MET A 124 -7.23 6.41 -10.69
C MET A 124 -7.12 5.92 -9.25
N THR A 125 -8.04 5.06 -8.82
CA THR A 125 -8.08 4.51 -7.46
C THR A 125 -7.60 3.07 -7.37
N SER A 126 -7.56 2.33 -8.47
CA SER A 126 -7.17 0.91 -8.49
C SER A 126 -6.43 0.55 -9.78
N ALA A 127 -5.35 -0.23 -9.65
CA ALA A 127 -4.50 -0.68 -10.76
C ALA A 127 -4.37 -2.22 -10.87
N GLY A 128 -4.72 -2.96 -9.82
CA GLY A 128 -4.41 -4.38 -9.71
C GLY A 128 -2.90 -4.65 -9.55
N THR A 129 -2.50 -5.91 -9.61
CA THR A 129 -1.08 -6.28 -9.47
C THR A 129 -0.30 -6.07 -10.76
N GLU A 130 1.01 -5.82 -10.66
CA GLU A 130 1.88 -5.64 -11.83
C GLU A 130 1.88 -6.88 -12.72
N GLU A 131 1.92 -8.07 -12.11
CA GLU A 131 1.88 -9.33 -12.87
C GLU A 131 0.62 -9.44 -13.72
N TYR A 132 -0.53 -8.98 -13.19
CA TYR A 132 -1.78 -8.98 -13.94
C TYR A 132 -1.75 -8.00 -15.10
N ARG A 133 -1.20 -6.79 -14.90
CA ARG A 133 -1.05 -5.77 -15.96
C ARG A 133 -0.13 -6.27 -17.08
N GLN A 134 1.02 -6.85 -16.72
CA GLN A 134 1.96 -7.39 -17.70
C GLN A 134 1.39 -8.60 -18.46
N PHE A 135 0.67 -9.47 -17.76
CA PHE A 135 -0.08 -10.55 -18.41
C PHE A 135 -1.09 -9.99 -19.42
N LYS A 136 -1.92 -9.01 -19.04
CA LYS A 136 -2.91 -8.39 -19.94
C LYS A 136 -2.26 -7.74 -21.16
N ARG A 137 -1.16 -7.01 -20.97
CA ARG A 137 -0.42 -6.35 -22.04
C ARG A 137 0.01 -7.35 -23.12
N LEU A 138 0.46 -8.52 -22.73
CA LEU A 138 0.96 -9.56 -23.64
C LEU A 138 -0.13 -10.56 -24.10
N TYR A 139 -1.28 -10.57 -23.47
CA TYR A 139 -2.37 -11.50 -23.77
C TYR A 139 -2.81 -11.47 -25.23
N PRO A 140 -3.01 -10.33 -25.91
CA PRO A 140 -3.43 -10.31 -27.31
C PRO A 140 -2.47 -11.07 -28.24
N LYS A 141 -1.15 -10.98 -27.96
CA LYS A 141 -0.10 -11.62 -28.77
C LYS A 141 -0.03 -13.13 -28.52
N TYR A 142 -0.18 -13.57 -27.28
CA TYR A 142 0.15 -14.94 -26.87
C TYR A 142 -1.04 -15.81 -26.46
N LYS A 143 -2.27 -15.29 -26.44
CA LYS A 143 -3.46 -16.03 -25.96
C LYS A 143 -3.71 -17.36 -26.67
N ASN A 144 -3.33 -17.49 -27.94
CA ASN A 144 -3.55 -18.67 -28.76
C ASN A 144 -2.32 -19.61 -28.83
N ILE A 145 -1.17 -19.20 -28.26
CA ILE A 145 0.07 -19.98 -28.25
C ILE A 145 0.01 -21.01 -27.13
N LYS A 146 0.22 -22.28 -27.49
CA LYS A 146 0.14 -23.41 -26.56
C LYS A 146 1.50 -23.80 -25.96
N SER A 147 2.58 -23.57 -26.71
CA SER A 147 3.93 -23.96 -26.29
C SER A 147 5.00 -23.00 -26.85
N ALA A 148 6.16 -22.98 -26.19
CA ALA A 148 7.32 -22.20 -26.64
C ALA A 148 7.83 -22.62 -28.04
N ALA A 149 7.49 -23.83 -28.53
CA ALA A 149 7.88 -24.30 -29.84
C ALA A 149 7.15 -23.57 -31.00
N GLU A 150 6.01 -22.96 -30.71
CA GLU A 150 5.20 -22.19 -31.66
C GLU A 150 5.67 -20.72 -31.79
N VAL A 151 6.66 -20.31 -30.99
CA VAL A 151 7.11 -18.93 -30.90
C VAL A 151 8.43 -18.75 -31.64
N ALA A 152 8.54 -17.68 -32.44
CA ALA A 152 9.79 -17.32 -33.10
C ALA A 152 10.91 -17.09 -32.05
N ASP A 153 12.16 -17.41 -32.43
CA ASP A 153 13.30 -17.33 -31.51
C ASP A 153 13.46 -15.94 -30.89
N ALA A 154 13.21 -14.87 -31.65
CA ALA A 154 13.25 -13.49 -31.17
C ALA A 154 12.22 -13.20 -30.07
N ASP A 155 11.10 -13.91 -30.02
CA ASP A 155 9.99 -13.67 -29.08
C ASP A 155 9.99 -14.65 -27.89
N LYS A 156 10.87 -15.65 -27.87
CA LYS A 156 10.89 -16.70 -26.81
C LYS A 156 11.05 -16.14 -25.42
N GLN A 157 11.87 -15.11 -25.24
CA GLN A 157 12.09 -14.48 -23.94
C GLN A 157 10.82 -13.74 -23.48
N GLU A 158 10.15 -13.00 -24.35
CA GLU A 158 8.90 -12.31 -24.05
C GLU A 158 7.77 -13.31 -23.76
N TYR A 159 7.71 -14.42 -24.50
CA TYR A 159 6.75 -15.48 -24.22
C TYR A 159 6.98 -16.14 -22.85
N ALA A 160 8.24 -16.42 -22.50
CA ALA A 160 8.57 -16.95 -21.18
C ALA A 160 8.14 -15.99 -20.06
N TYR A 161 8.36 -14.68 -20.25
CA TYR A 161 7.87 -13.64 -19.36
C TYR A 161 6.33 -13.63 -19.26
N TYR A 162 5.62 -13.73 -20.38
CA TYR A 162 4.15 -13.85 -20.41
C TYR A 162 3.65 -15.05 -19.57
N VAL A 163 4.27 -16.22 -19.75
CA VAL A 163 3.93 -17.44 -19.00
C VAL A 163 4.17 -17.26 -17.50
N GLU A 164 5.28 -16.61 -17.14
CA GLU A 164 5.60 -16.30 -15.75
C GLU A 164 4.58 -15.33 -15.15
N MET A 165 4.23 -14.24 -15.84
CA MET A 165 3.23 -13.28 -15.40
C MET A 165 1.85 -13.93 -15.25
N ARG A 166 1.45 -14.79 -16.18
CA ARG A 166 0.22 -15.58 -16.10
C ARG A 166 0.17 -16.44 -14.83
N ARG A 167 1.30 -17.08 -14.50
CA ARG A 167 1.44 -17.91 -13.29
C ARG A 167 1.37 -17.07 -12.02
N LYS A 168 2.17 -15.99 -11.94
CA LYS A 168 2.23 -15.09 -10.79
C LYS A 168 0.89 -14.40 -10.53
N ALA A 169 0.20 -13.97 -11.58
CA ALA A 169 -1.15 -13.38 -11.50
C ALA A 169 -2.24 -14.41 -11.19
N LYS A 170 -1.88 -15.70 -11.02
CA LYS A 170 -2.81 -16.81 -10.70
C LYS A 170 -3.97 -16.97 -11.69
N ILE A 171 -3.74 -16.64 -12.98
CA ILE A 171 -4.80 -16.65 -14.02
C ILE A 171 -5.44 -18.02 -14.14
N ASN A 172 -4.66 -19.11 -14.13
CA ASN A 172 -5.20 -20.47 -14.22
C ASN A 172 -6.16 -20.81 -13.07
N SER A 173 -5.84 -20.33 -11.85
CA SER A 173 -6.74 -20.50 -10.69
C SER A 173 -8.05 -19.72 -10.88
N TYR A 174 -7.99 -18.49 -11.40
CA TYR A 174 -9.19 -17.71 -11.69
C TYR A 174 -10.05 -18.36 -12.74
N LEU A 175 -9.47 -18.89 -13.83
CA LEU A 175 -10.19 -19.61 -14.88
C LEU A 175 -10.86 -20.87 -14.32
N MET A 176 -10.14 -21.65 -13.52
CA MET A 176 -10.70 -22.83 -12.85
C MET A 176 -11.88 -22.47 -11.93
N PHE A 177 -11.74 -21.44 -11.10
CA PHE A 177 -12.83 -20.98 -10.23
C PHE A 177 -14.02 -20.45 -11.00
N TYR A 178 -13.78 -19.77 -12.13
CA TYR A 178 -14.85 -19.31 -13.02
C TYR A 178 -15.65 -20.49 -13.61
N GLU A 179 -14.97 -21.53 -14.09
CA GLU A 179 -15.62 -22.75 -14.59
C GLU A 179 -16.45 -23.45 -13.52
N ILE A 180 -15.90 -23.57 -12.30
CA ILE A 180 -16.62 -24.16 -11.15
C ILE A 180 -17.85 -23.33 -10.81
N ALA A 181 -17.70 -22.01 -10.75
CA ALA A 181 -18.81 -21.09 -10.46
C ALA A 181 -19.91 -21.13 -11.53
N GLY A 182 -19.52 -21.26 -12.82
CA GLY A 182 -20.46 -21.39 -13.92
C GLY A 182 -21.26 -22.69 -13.87
N LYS A 183 -20.61 -23.82 -13.56
CA LYS A 183 -21.31 -25.10 -13.34
C LYS A 183 -22.29 -25.01 -12.17
N LYS A 184 -21.88 -24.36 -11.10
CA LYS A 184 -22.70 -24.15 -9.91
C LYS A 184 -23.88 -23.21 -10.20
N GLU A 185 -23.65 -22.12 -10.94
CA GLU A 185 -24.73 -21.20 -11.34
C GLU A 185 -25.80 -21.91 -12.18
N LYS A 186 -25.39 -22.76 -13.13
CA LYS A 186 -26.31 -23.60 -13.89
C LYS A 186 -27.15 -24.51 -13.00
N LEU A 187 -26.50 -25.23 -12.05
CA LEU A 187 -27.21 -26.10 -11.09
C LEU A 187 -28.16 -25.31 -10.17
N ILE A 188 -27.80 -24.09 -9.80
CA ILE A 188 -28.69 -23.17 -9.05
C ILE A 188 -29.97 -22.89 -9.85
N GLY A 189 -29.84 -22.58 -11.15
CA GLY A 189 -30.98 -22.33 -12.03
C GLY A 189 -31.89 -23.55 -12.17
N GLU A 190 -31.30 -24.73 -12.37
CA GLU A 190 -32.04 -25.99 -12.45
C GLU A 190 -32.74 -26.28 -11.13
N MET A 191 -32.09 -26.12 -9.99
CA MET A 191 -32.68 -26.34 -8.66
C MET A 191 -33.79 -25.32 -8.35
N ASP A 192 -33.63 -24.05 -8.70
CA ASP A 192 -34.67 -23.03 -8.53
C ASP A 192 -35.94 -23.37 -9.33
N ASN A 193 -35.76 -23.84 -10.58
CA ASN A 193 -36.85 -24.30 -11.41
C ASN A 193 -37.58 -25.51 -10.81
N LEU A 194 -36.87 -26.49 -10.25
CA LEU A 194 -37.46 -27.65 -9.59
C LEU A 194 -38.25 -27.23 -8.34
N LEU A 195 -37.71 -26.32 -7.52
CA LEU A 195 -38.38 -25.80 -6.33
C LEU A 195 -39.69 -25.07 -6.69
N ARG A 196 -39.70 -24.27 -7.77
CA ARG A 196 -40.91 -23.57 -8.25
C ARG A 196 -42.01 -24.51 -8.78
N GLN A 197 -41.66 -25.74 -9.12
CA GLN A 197 -42.65 -26.78 -9.49
C GLN A 197 -43.28 -27.48 -8.27
N THR A 198 -42.77 -27.21 -7.06
CA THR A 198 -43.32 -27.70 -5.80
C THR A 198 -44.36 -26.73 -5.24
N LYS A 199 -45.03 -27.12 -4.14
CA LYS A 199 -45.97 -26.23 -3.41
C LYS A 199 -45.27 -25.24 -2.48
N VAL A 200 -43.91 -25.22 -2.45
CA VAL A 200 -43.12 -24.40 -1.53
C VAL A 200 -43.07 -22.96 -2.04
N ASN A 201 -43.29 -22.02 -1.13
CA ASN A 201 -43.05 -20.60 -1.45
C ASN A 201 -41.55 -20.29 -1.41
N VAL A 202 -40.94 -20.13 -2.59
CA VAL A 202 -39.49 -19.91 -2.78
C VAL A 202 -39.02 -18.60 -2.12
N ASP A 203 -39.88 -17.59 -1.99
CA ASP A 203 -39.53 -16.28 -1.42
C ASP A 203 -39.31 -16.32 0.09
N THR A 204 -39.97 -17.28 0.75
CA THR A 204 -39.85 -17.49 2.20
C THR A 204 -38.94 -18.67 2.56
N LEU A 205 -38.59 -19.51 1.57
CA LEU A 205 -37.79 -20.72 1.75
C LEU A 205 -36.44 -20.43 2.34
N SER A 206 -35.99 -21.18 3.37
CA SER A 206 -34.63 -21.17 3.87
C SER A 206 -33.76 -22.26 3.22
N LEU A 207 -32.45 -22.19 3.37
CA LEU A 207 -31.57 -23.27 2.94
C LEU A 207 -31.90 -24.60 3.62
N ALA A 208 -32.26 -24.60 4.91
CA ALA A 208 -32.74 -25.79 5.59
C ALA A 208 -34.05 -26.33 4.95
N GLY A 209 -34.98 -25.44 4.62
CA GLY A 209 -36.19 -25.79 3.93
C GLY A 209 -35.93 -26.37 2.54
N MET A 210 -35.03 -25.78 1.77
CA MET A 210 -34.59 -26.29 0.47
C MET A 210 -34.02 -27.70 0.55
N LEU A 211 -33.16 -27.96 1.53
CA LEU A 211 -32.53 -29.28 1.74
C LEU A 211 -33.57 -30.37 2.05
N ASN A 212 -34.69 -30.01 2.69
CA ASN A 212 -35.77 -30.93 3.07
C ASN A 212 -36.92 -31.00 2.05
N THR A 213 -36.87 -30.17 0.99
CA THR A 213 -37.95 -30.16 -0.03
C THR A 213 -37.77 -31.36 -0.99
N GLU A 214 -38.81 -32.12 -1.19
CA GLU A 214 -38.83 -33.17 -2.21
C GLU A 214 -39.03 -32.55 -3.60
N VAL A 215 -38.18 -32.93 -4.54
CA VAL A 215 -38.22 -32.53 -5.94
C VAL A 215 -38.24 -33.76 -6.86
N LYS A 216 -38.82 -33.63 -8.05
CA LYS A 216 -38.95 -34.76 -8.99
C LYS A 216 -37.58 -35.26 -9.48
N ASP A 217 -36.64 -34.39 -9.77
CA ASP A 217 -35.33 -34.75 -10.24
C ASP A 217 -34.33 -34.83 -9.06
N THR A 218 -34.22 -36.03 -8.50
CA THR A 218 -33.31 -36.32 -7.38
C THR A 218 -31.83 -36.25 -7.78
N LEU A 219 -31.50 -36.49 -9.06
CA LEU A 219 -30.13 -36.43 -9.53
C LEU A 219 -29.63 -34.97 -9.53
N VAL A 220 -30.39 -34.04 -10.10
CA VAL A 220 -30.09 -32.61 -10.09
C VAL A 220 -29.98 -32.11 -8.65
N ARG A 221 -30.91 -32.45 -7.78
CA ARG A 221 -30.91 -32.11 -6.36
C ARG A 221 -29.63 -32.56 -5.67
N ASN A 222 -29.24 -33.83 -5.80
CA ASN A 222 -28.09 -34.40 -5.14
C ASN A 222 -26.78 -33.79 -5.68
N THR A 223 -26.67 -33.59 -7.00
CA THR A 223 -25.53 -32.93 -7.64
C THR A 223 -25.40 -31.48 -7.14
N PHE A 224 -26.52 -30.77 -7.03
CA PHE A 224 -26.54 -29.41 -6.48
C PHE A 224 -26.08 -29.38 -5.02
N ILE A 225 -26.63 -30.26 -4.17
CA ILE A 225 -26.22 -30.33 -2.76
C ILE A 225 -24.72 -30.60 -2.63
N GLN A 226 -24.15 -31.54 -3.42
CA GLN A 226 -22.71 -31.77 -3.45
C GLN A 226 -21.92 -30.53 -3.86
N ALA A 227 -22.39 -29.80 -4.88
CA ALA A 227 -21.72 -28.59 -5.36
C ALA A 227 -21.70 -27.45 -4.33
N ILE A 228 -22.66 -27.40 -3.41
CA ILE A 228 -22.75 -26.36 -2.38
C ILE A 228 -22.30 -26.80 -0.98
N MET A 229 -21.83 -28.03 -0.80
CA MET A 229 -21.44 -28.55 0.52
C MET A 229 -20.49 -27.62 1.27
N THR A 230 -19.47 -27.09 0.60
CA THR A 230 -18.52 -26.15 1.21
C THR A 230 -19.19 -24.84 1.64
N ASP A 231 -20.21 -24.39 0.92
CA ASP A 231 -20.95 -23.18 1.28
C ASP A 231 -21.81 -23.40 2.51
N LEU A 232 -22.42 -24.58 2.64
CA LEU A 232 -23.29 -24.92 3.77
C LEU A 232 -22.54 -24.86 5.12
N TYR A 233 -21.23 -25.14 5.14
CA TYR A 233 -20.40 -24.97 6.33
C TYR A 233 -20.18 -23.50 6.73
N ARG A 234 -20.35 -22.58 5.79
CA ARG A 234 -20.05 -21.15 5.96
C ARG A 234 -21.27 -20.24 5.89
N THR A 235 -22.43 -20.79 5.58
CA THR A 235 -23.68 -20.05 5.41
C THR A 235 -24.72 -20.60 6.38
N PRO A 236 -25.32 -19.75 7.23
CA PRO A 236 -26.36 -20.19 8.15
C PRO A 236 -27.52 -20.84 7.38
N LEU A 237 -27.99 -22.00 7.84
CA LEU A 237 -29.11 -22.72 7.22
C LEU A 237 -30.42 -21.94 7.26
N THR A 238 -30.53 -20.93 8.11
CA THR A 238 -31.63 -19.97 8.17
C THR A 238 -31.63 -18.95 7.04
N THR A 239 -30.52 -18.86 6.26
CA THR A 239 -30.42 -17.97 5.09
C THR A 239 -31.53 -18.30 4.11
N LYS A 240 -32.24 -17.27 3.62
CA LYS A 240 -33.29 -17.44 2.61
C LYS A 240 -32.67 -17.89 1.30
N TRP A 241 -33.41 -18.80 0.60
CA TRP A 241 -33.01 -19.34 -0.70
C TRP A 241 -32.67 -18.23 -1.71
N ASN A 242 -33.58 -17.25 -1.89
CA ASN A 242 -33.36 -16.16 -2.82
C ASN A 242 -32.09 -15.32 -2.48
N ALA A 243 -31.82 -15.10 -1.20
CA ALA A 243 -30.60 -14.38 -0.78
C ALA A 243 -29.32 -15.18 -1.08
N TYR A 244 -29.37 -16.51 -0.91
CA TYR A 244 -28.27 -17.39 -1.29
C TYR A 244 -28.03 -17.37 -2.80
N VAL A 245 -29.09 -17.54 -3.59
CA VAL A 245 -29.04 -17.52 -5.07
C VAL A 245 -28.47 -16.21 -5.57
N GLU A 246 -28.96 -15.07 -5.08
CA GLU A 246 -28.48 -13.74 -5.48
C GLU A 246 -27.00 -13.55 -5.16
N LYS A 247 -26.55 -13.99 -3.99
CA LYS A 247 -25.13 -13.95 -3.60
C LYS A 247 -24.25 -14.75 -4.57
N GLN A 248 -24.69 -15.95 -4.97
CA GLN A 248 -23.92 -16.81 -5.88
C GLN A 248 -23.89 -16.23 -7.31
N ARG A 249 -25.03 -15.73 -7.80
CA ARG A 249 -25.12 -15.05 -9.11
C ARG A 249 -24.27 -13.79 -9.17
N SER A 250 -24.32 -12.97 -8.15
CA SER A 250 -23.47 -11.76 -8.05
C SER A 250 -21.99 -12.10 -8.04
N ALA A 251 -21.59 -13.16 -7.32
CA ALA A 251 -20.20 -13.63 -7.29
C ALA A 251 -19.75 -14.15 -8.68
N TYR A 252 -20.60 -14.92 -9.35
CA TYR A 252 -20.32 -15.41 -10.70
C TYR A 252 -20.18 -14.26 -11.70
N ALA A 253 -21.13 -13.33 -11.71
CA ALA A 253 -21.11 -12.16 -12.60
C ALA A 253 -19.83 -11.30 -12.40
N LEU A 254 -19.35 -11.19 -11.17
CA LEU A 254 -18.10 -10.49 -10.88
C LEU A 254 -16.88 -11.23 -11.49
N MET A 255 -16.84 -12.56 -11.39
CA MET A 255 -15.80 -13.37 -12.02
C MET A 255 -15.85 -13.28 -13.54
N GLU A 256 -17.04 -13.38 -14.12
CA GLU A 256 -17.29 -13.25 -15.56
C GLU A 256 -16.79 -11.90 -16.08
N LYS A 257 -17.15 -10.80 -15.42
CA LYS A 257 -16.65 -9.46 -15.75
C LYS A 257 -15.13 -9.39 -15.70
N ARG A 258 -14.49 -10.01 -14.69
CA ARG A 258 -13.04 -10.04 -14.57
C ARG A 258 -12.36 -10.82 -15.70
N ILE A 259 -12.91 -12.00 -16.05
CA ILE A 259 -12.38 -12.81 -17.17
C ILE A 259 -12.57 -12.07 -18.51
N TYR A 260 -13.76 -11.46 -18.73
CA TYR A 260 -14.00 -10.62 -19.90
C TYR A 260 -12.99 -9.45 -19.96
N GLY A 261 -12.72 -8.80 -18.83
CA GLY A 261 -11.80 -7.68 -18.74
C GLY A 261 -10.34 -8.02 -19.11
N ILE A 262 -9.94 -9.30 -19.04
CA ILE A 262 -8.59 -9.72 -19.51
C ILE A 262 -8.37 -9.31 -20.97
N ALA A 263 -9.36 -9.49 -21.80
CA ALA A 263 -9.27 -9.21 -23.25
C ALA A 263 -9.71 -7.79 -23.64
N HIS A 264 -10.56 -7.16 -22.83
CA HIS A 264 -11.32 -5.98 -23.25
C HIS A 264 -11.05 -4.70 -22.44
N ASP A 265 -10.68 -4.80 -21.15
CA ASP A 265 -10.42 -3.61 -20.36
C ASP A 265 -9.07 -3.01 -20.73
N LYS A 266 -9.07 -1.71 -21.03
CA LYS A 266 -7.84 -0.93 -21.19
C LYS A 266 -7.26 -0.55 -19.82
N ASP A 267 -5.95 -0.41 -19.77
CA ASP A 267 -5.31 0.15 -18.57
C ASP A 267 -5.72 1.62 -18.44
N LYS A 268 -6.39 1.93 -17.32
CA LYS A 268 -6.87 3.29 -17.04
C LYS A 268 -5.72 4.28 -16.82
N ARG A 269 -4.51 3.77 -16.50
CA ARG A 269 -3.32 4.61 -16.39
C ARG A 269 -3.01 5.37 -17.69
N LEU A 270 -3.39 4.80 -18.85
CA LEU A 270 -3.24 5.45 -20.16
C LEU A 270 -4.05 6.75 -20.29
N LEU A 271 -5.07 6.97 -19.44
CA LEU A 271 -5.84 8.22 -19.43
C LEU A 271 -5.02 9.44 -18.96
N MET A 272 -3.88 9.22 -18.29
CA MET A 272 -3.00 10.32 -17.85
C MET A 272 -2.36 11.04 -19.04
N GLY A 273 -2.26 10.36 -20.20
CA GLY A 273 -1.82 10.94 -21.47
C GLY A 273 -0.32 11.14 -21.59
N ASP A 274 0.47 10.66 -20.64
CA ASP A 274 1.93 10.67 -20.66
C ASP A 274 2.49 9.40 -21.32
N ASN A 275 3.75 9.43 -21.75
CA ASN A 275 4.47 8.25 -22.24
C ASN A 275 5.03 7.44 -21.06
N MET A 276 4.44 6.28 -20.78
CA MET A 276 4.81 5.44 -19.64
C MET A 276 6.24 4.85 -19.73
N ASP A 277 6.81 4.76 -20.94
CA ASP A 277 8.15 4.22 -21.16
C ASP A 277 9.23 5.32 -21.14
N ASP A 278 8.84 6.60 -20.98
CA ASP A 278 9.75 7.74 -20.95
C ASP A 278 9.77 8.41 -19.56
N ALA A 279 10.85 8.19 -18.83
CA ALA A 279 11.06 8.80 -17.52
C ALA A 279 11.31 10.33 -17.58
N THR A 280 11.50 10.91 -18.77
CA THR A 280 11.70 12.37 -18.95
C THR A 280 10.38 13.11 -19.14
N ASP A 281 9.32 12.42 -19.58
CA ASP A 281 7.96 12.95 -19.69
C ASP A 281 7.29 12.97 -18.29
N ARG A 282 7.53 14.04 -17.52
CA ARG A 282 7.21 14.14 -16.10
C ARG A 282 6.00 15.02 -15.77
N PHE A 283 5.53 15.84 -16.72
CA PHE A 283 4.54 16.88 -16.44
C PHE A 283 3.11 16.42 -16.73
N TYR A 284 2.60 15.52 -15.93
CA TYR A 284 1.25 14.97 -15.97
C TYR A 284 0.65 14.92 -14.55
N GLY A 285 -0.63 14.58 -14.45
CA GLY A 285 -1.31 14.53 -13.17
C GLY A 285 -2.05 15.81 -12.80
N ASN A 286 -2.42 15.96 -11.55
CA ASN A 286 -3.12 17.13 -11.00
C ASN A 286 -2.82 17.32 -9.50
N ASN A 287 -3.35 18.37 -8.90
CA ASN A 287 -3.13 18.73 -7.49
C ASN A 287 -4.12 18.08 -6.50
N THR A 288 -4.95 17.12 -6.92
CA THR A 288 -5.95 16.47 -6.06
C THR A 288 -5.32 15.37 -5.23
N LEU A 289 -5.07 15.62 -3.95
CA LEU A 289 -4.45 14.67 -3.01
C LEU A 289 -5.48 13.90 -2.19
N ASN A 290 -6.66 14.47 -1.98
CA ASN A 290 -7.78 13.87 -1.28
C ASN A 290 -8.62 13.05 -2.27
N VAL A 291 -8.24 11.80 -2.47
CA VAL A 291 -8.87 10.84 -3.39
C VAL A 291 -9.20 9.57 -2.63
N ASP A 292 -10.31 8.91 -2.97
CA ASP A 292 -10.65 7.60 -2.39
C ASP A 292 -9.45 6.64 -2.50
N GLY A 293 -9.12 5.97 -1.39
CA GLY A 293 -7.94 5.11 -1.29
C GLY A 293 -6.68 5.81 -0.73
N MET A 294 -6.78 7.08 -0.28
CA MET A 294 -5.67 7.82 0.33
C MET A 294 -5.37 7.44 1.79
N GLU A 295 -6.16 6.55 2.38
CA GLU A 295 -6.11 6.22 3.82
C GLU A 295 -4.71 5.83 4.27
N HIS A 296 -4.02 5.02 3.47
CA HIS A 296 -2.68 4.54 3.78
C HIS A 296 -1.66 5.69 3.81
N GLY A 297 -1.62 6.53 2.78
CA GLY A 297 -0.71 7.67 2.71
C GLY A 297 -0.96 8.71 3.81
N ASN A 298 -2.25 8.95 4.16
CA ASN A 298 -2.60 9.81 5.29
C ASN A 298 -2.04 9.28 6.61
N PHE A 299 -2.24 7.99 6.88
CA PHE A 299 -1.72 7.34 8.07
C PHE A 299 -0.19 7.42 8.13
N VAL A 300 0.50 7.06 7.04
CA VAL A 300 1.96 7.14 6.90
C VAL A 300 2.46 8.56 7.18
N ALA A 301 1.84 9.58 6.58
CA ALA A 301 2.18 10.99 6.81
C ALA A 301 2.00 11.38 8.29
N SER A 302 0.94 10.89 8.94
CA SER A 302 0.69 11.14 10.35
C SER A 302 1.76 10.52 11.26
N VAL A 303 2.25 9.32 10.94
CA VAL A 303 3.36 8.67 11.67
C VAL A 303 4.67 9.45 11.50
N VAL A 304 4.93 10.04 10.33
CA VAL A 304 6.12 10.90 10.15
C VAL A 304 6.07 12.12 11.07
N ALA A 305 4.98 12.91 11.02
CA ALA A 305 5.00 14.24 11.61
C ALA A 305 3.66 14.73 12.20
N GLY A 306 2.56 13.99 12.10
CA GLY A 306 1.24 14.42 12.52
C GLY A 306 1.21 14.98 13.95
N ILE A 307 0.34 15.95 14.19
CA ILE A 307 0.15 16.57 15.52
C ILE A 307 -1.26 16.24 16.01
N VAL A 308 -1.34 15.63 17.20
CA VAL A 308 -2.60 15.34 17.90
C VAL A 308 -2.50 15.95 19.30
N ASP A 309 -3.06 17.13 19.47
CA ASP A 309 -2.90 17.94 20.69
C ASP A 309 -3.56 17.29 21.92
N GLU A 310 -4.73 16.68 21.74
CA GLU A 310 -5.47 16.03 22.81
C GLU A 310 -4.86 14.68 23.26
N ASP A 311 -4.05 14.04 22.41
CA ASP A 311 -3.36 12.80 22.73
C ASP A 311 -2.07 12.62 21.94
N SER A 312 -0.96 13.06 22.53
CA SER A 312 0.37 12.99 21.91
C SER A 312 0.86 11.56 21.61
N ARG A 313 0.18 10.53 22.13
CA ARG A 313 0.49 9.12 21.79
C ARG A 313 0.21 8.82 20.33
N TYR A 314 -0.74 9.53 19.71
CA TYR A 314 -1.08 9.44 18.29
C TYR A 314 -0.31 10.45 17.42
N SER A 315 0.43 11.39 17.99
CA SER A 315 1.29 12.29 17.23
C SER A 315 2.46 11.54 16.58
N GLY A 316 2.97 12.05 15.47
CA GLY A 316 4.08 11.45 14.73
C GLY A 316 5.44 11.54 15.44
N VAL A 317 6.46 11.06 14.74
CA VAL A 317 7.85 10.99 15.23
C VAL A 317 8.49 12.37 15.33
N CYS A 318 8.24 13.25 14.35
CA CYS A 318 8.89 14.55 14.23
C CYS A 318 7.91 15.66 13.82
N ASN A 319 7.23 16.24 14.79
CA ASN A 319 6.21 17.28 14.56
C ASN A 319 6.78 18.60 13.99
N ASP A 320 8.10 18.77 14.00
CA ASP A 320 8.78 19.93 13.40
C ASP A 320 9.08 19.74 11.91
N ALA A 321 8.94 18.54 11.36
CA ALA A 321 9.07 18.29 9.94
C ALA A 321 7.83 18.80 9.17
N ARG A 322 7.98 18.90 7.85
CA ARG A 322 6.87 19.14 6.93
C ARG A 322 6.69 17.92 6.05
N VAL A 323 5.47 17.45 5.89
CA VAL A 323 5.14 16.34 4.99
C VAL A 323 4.63 16.87 3.67
N MET A 324 5.21 16.37 2.59
CA MET A 324 4.80 16.64 1.21
C MET A 324 4.17 15.36 0.65
N PRO A 325 2.83 15.25 0.62
CA PRO A 325 2.17 14.12 0.02
C PRO A 325 2.39 14.09 -1.50
N VAL A 326 2.80 12.94 -2.03
CA VAL A 326 2.91 12.70 -3.47
C VAL A 326 2.19 11.41 -3.80
N ARG A 327 1.11 11.50 -4.57
CA ARG A 327 0.25 10.37 -4.85
C ARG A 327 0.73 9.60 -6.08
N VAL A 328 1.18 8.35 -5.88
CA VAL A 328 1.66 7.42 -6.91
C VAL A 328 1.13 6.00 -6.72
N SER A 329 0.54 5.70 -5.55
CA SER A 329 0.08 4.35 -5.20
C SER A 329 -1.44 4.29 -5.27
N PRO A 330 -2.03 3.52 -6.20
CA PRO A 330 -3.45 3.17 -6.19
C PRO A 330 -3.69 1.93 -5.32
N ASP A 331 -4.93 1.46 -5.20
CA ASP A 331 -5.19 0.10 -4.73
C ASP A 331 -4.59 -0.90 -5.75
N GLY A 332 -3.64 -1.72 -5.29
CA GLY A 332 -2.79 -2.57 -6.12
C GLY A 332 -1.34 -2.08 -6.17
N ASP A 333 -0.59 -2.53 -7.18
CA ASP A 333 0.81 -2.15 -7.32
C ASP A 333 0.96 -0.81 -8.05
N GLU A 334 1.87 0.01 -7.56
CA GLU A 334 2.29 1.27 -8.17
C GLU A 334 2.97 1.06 -9.55
N TYR A 335 2.97 2.09 -10.39
CA TYR A 335 3.72 2.11 -11.65
C TYR A 335 5.13 2.66 -11.43
N ASP A 336 6.12 2.02 -12.06
CA ASP A 336 7.54 2.41 -11.89
C ASP A 336 7.79 3.87 -12.27
N LYS A 337 7.16 4.33 -13.36
CA LYS A 337 7.27 5.71 -13.83
C LYS A 337 6.72 6.70 -12.79
N ASP A 338 5.54 6.42 -12.22
CA ASP A 338 4.91 7.32 -11.25
C ASP A 338 5.76 7.45 -9.98
N VAL A 339 6.33 6.34 -9.49
CA VAL A 339 7.27 6.34 -8.37
C VAL A 339 8.53 7.14 -8.69
N ALA A 340 9.11 6.92 -9.88
CA ALA A 340 10.32 7.63 -10.30
C ALA A 340 10.06 9.14 -10.45
N THR A 341 8.93 9.52 -11.03
CA THR A 341 8.54 10.92 -11.20
C THR A 341 8.23 11.57 -9.86
N GLY A 342 7.52 10.86 -8.96
CA GLY A 342 7.23 11.32 -7.60
C GLY A 342 8.50 11.57 -6.78
N ILE A 343 9.51 10.70 -6.87
CA ILE A 343 10.81 10.91 -6.23
C ILE A 343 11.47 12.18 -6.75
N ARG A 344 11.52 12.39 -8.08
CA ARG A 344 12.12 13.59 -8.68
C ARG A 344 11.36 14.85 -8.28
N TYR A 345 10.02 14.82 -8.33
CA TYR A 345 9.18 15.92 -7.88
C TYR A 345 9.49 16.32 -6.44
N ALA A 346 9.53 15.35 -5.52
CA ALA A 346 9.82 15.63 -4.12
C ALA A 346 11.23 16.22 -3.91
N VAL A 347 12.24 15.74 -4.65
CA VAL A 347 13.62 16.27 -4.62
C VAL A 347 13.65 17.71 -5.13
N ASP A 348 13.04 17.98 -6.30
CA ASP A 348 13.03 19.28 -6.96
C ASP A 348 12.31 20.33 -6.08
N ASN A 349 11.30 19.91 -5.31
CA ASN A 349 10.56 20.72 -4.33
C ASN A 349 11.17 20.71 -2.91
N GLY A 350 12.42 20.30 -2.78
CA GLY A 350 13.26 20.55 -1.60
C GLY A 350 13.14 19.51 -0.48
N ALA A 351 12.54 18.34 -0.71
CA ALA A 351 12.55 17.24 0.25
C ALA A 351 14.00 16.88 0.64
N LYS A 352 14.20 16.52 1.91
CA LYS A 352 15.50 16.05 2.45
C LYS A 352 15.45 14.59 2.84
N VAL A 353 14.25 14.06 3.03
CA VAL A 353 13.96 12.65 3.25
C VAL A 353 12.77 12.29 2.36
N ILE A 354 12.77 11.11 1.79
CA ILE A 354 11.65 10.53 1.05
C ILE A 354 11.26 9.23 1.73
N ASN A 355 9.97 9.06 1.99
CA ASN A 355 9.37 7.84 2.49
C ASN A 355 8.63 7.11 1.38
N LEU A 356 8.96 5.84 1.17
CA LEU A 356 8.31 4.90 0.25
C LEU A 356 7.71 3.75 1.05
N SER A 357 6.47 3.92 1.52
CA SER A 357 5.74 2.84 2.22
C SER A 357 5.05 1.89 1.23
N LEU A 358 5.70 1.60 0.13
CA LEU A 358 5.23 0.83 -1.01
C LEU A 358 6.29 -0.18 -1.49
N GLY A 359 5.88 -1.08 -2.36
CA GLY A 359 6.78 -2.01 -3.03
C GLY A 359 6.09 -3.24 -3.60
N LYS A 360 6.71 -3.84 -4.61
CA LYS A 360 6.17 -4.94 -5.41
C LYS A 360 7.21 -5.99 -5.79
N TYR A 361 6.75 -7.16 -6.23
CA TYR A 361 7.62 -8.30 -6.58
C TYR A 361 7.95 -8.39 -8.07
N THR A 362 7.32 -7.58 -8.88
CA THR A 362 7.55 -7.45 -10.32
C THR A 362 7.65 -5.98 -10.67
N SER A 363 8.71 -5.59 -11.36
CA SER A 363 8.93 -4.22 -11.84
C SER A 363 9.41 -4.32 -13.29
N PRO A 364 8.64 -3.84 -14.26
CA PRO A 364 9.04 -3.87 -15.67
C PRO A 364 10.14 -2.85 -15.98
N HIS A 365 10.21 -1.73 -15.26
CA HIS A 365 11.16 -0.64 -15.46
C HIS A 365 11.90 -0.25 -14.17
N PRO A 366 12.60 -1.20 -13.50
CA PRO A 366 13.27 -0.93 -12.22
C PRO A 366 14.37 0.12 -12.33
N GLU A 367 14.97 0.30 -13.52
CA GLU A 367 15.98 1.30 -13.82
C GLU A 367 15.46 2.74 -13.66
N MET A 368 14.18 3.01 -13.96
CA MET A 368 13.57 4.34 -13.79
C MET A 368 13.58 4.76 -12.32
N VAL A 369 13.14 3.85 -11.44
CA VAL A 369 13.07 4.11 -10.00
C VAL A 369 14.47 4.17 -9.39
N ASN A 370 15.37 3.27 -9.77
CA ASN A 370 16.76 3.29 -9.30
C ASN A 370 17.47 4.59 -9.72
N ALA A 371 17.26 5.06 -10.96
CA ALA A 371 17.80 6.33 -11.43
C ALA A 371 17.25 7.53 -10.65
N ALA A 372 15.98 7.51 -10.27
CA ALA A 372 15.37 8.55 -9.44
C ALA A 372 15.93 8.53 -8.00
N ILE A 373 16.16 7.34 -7.41
CA ILE A 373 16.83 7.22 -6.10
C ILE A 373 18.28 7.73 -6.17
N ALA A 374 19.00 7.41 -7.23
CA ALA A 374 20.36 7.94 -7.44
C ALA A 374 20.35 9.47 -7.63
N TYR A 375 19.35 10.02 -8.34
CA TYR A 375 19.12 11.46 -8.45
C TYR A 375 18.90 12.09 -7.06
N ALA A 376 18.05 11.50 -6.22
CA ALA A 376 17.85 11.93 -4.84
C ALA A 376 19.18 11.94 -4.06
N GLY A 377 20.05 10.95 -4.24
CA GLY A 377 21.39 10.89 -3.63
C GLY A 377 22.30 12.04 -4.06
N LYS A 378 22.31 12.39 -5.34
CA LYS A 378 23.06 13.55 -5.87
C LYS A 378 22.59 14.88 -5.26
N HIS A 379 21.31 14.97 -4.87
CA HIS A 379 20.71 16.14 -4.20
C HIS A 379 20.73 16.03 -2.67
N ASN A 380 21.50 15.08 -2.13
CA ASN A 380 21.63 14.87 -0.69
C ASN A 380 20.30 14.51 0.00
N VAL A 381 19.44 13.74 -0.64
CA VAL A 381 18.16 13.26 -0.12
C VAL A 381 18.26 11.78 0.25
N LEU A 382 17.85 11.44 1.48
CA LEU A 382 17.74 10.07 1.95
C LEU A 382 16.40 9.47 1.50
N VAL A 383 16.42 8.27 0.94
CA VAL A 383 15.23 7.51 0.58
C VAL A 383 15.07 6.32 1.53
N VAL A 384 13.92 6.22 2.17
CA VAL A 384 13.58 5.17 3.13
C VAL A 384 12.41 4.37 2.59
N ALA A 385 12.57 3.07 2.42
CA ALA A 385 11.57 2.19 1.81
C ALA A 385 11.17 1.03 2.73
N ALA A 386 9.92 0.60 2.65
CA ALA A 386 9.41 -0.58 3.33
C ALA A 386 9.97 -1.88 2.74
N ALA A 387 10.18 -2.90 3.58
CA ALA A 387 10.67 -4.21 3.14
C ALA A 387 9.58 -5.14 2.58
N GLY A 388 8.30 -4.82 2.81
CA GLY A 388 7.15 -5.64 2.38
C GLY A 388 6.64 -6.58 3.47
N ASN A 389 5.42 -7.10 3.26
CA ASN A 389 4.61 -7.75 4.30
C ASN A 389 4.17 -9.19 3.92
N SER A 390 5.06 -9.98 3.32
CA SER A 390 4.73 -11.35 2.87
C SER A 390 5.55 -12.43 3.55
N HIS A 391 6.30 -12.09 4.60
CA HIS A 391 7.19 -13.02 5.32
C HIS A 391 8.20 -13.72 4.41
N LEU A 392 8.72 -13.04 3.39
CA LEU A 392 9.63 -13.61 2.41
C LEU A 392 11.07 -13.17 2.63
N ASN A 393 12.02 -14.06 2.30
CA ASN A 393 13.42 -13.69 2.21
C ASN A 393 13.68 -12.97 0.88
N ILE A 394 13.82 -11.63 0.95
CA ILE A 394 14.02 -10.80 -0.24
C ILE A 394 15.47 -10.81 -0.77
N ASP A 395 16.40 -11.44 -0.08
CA ASP A 395 17.74 -11.69 -0.63
C ASP A 395 17.69 -12.65 -1.81
N SER A 396 16.75 -13.61 -1.79
CA SER A 396 16.58 -14.65 -2.81
C SER A 396 15.55 -14.36 -3.87
N ILE A 397 14.78 -13.27 -3.72
CA ILE A 397 13.73 -12.88 -4.69
C ILE A 397 13.83 -11.41 -5.07
N GLY A 398 13.24 -11.03 -6.21
CA GLY A 398 13.05 -9.64 -6.58
C GLY A 398 12.07 -8.95 -5.63
N TYR A 399 12.45 -7.76 -5.13
CA TYR A 399 11.57 -6.84 -4.42
C TYR A 399 11.98 -5.41 -4.75
N PHE A 400 11.04 -4.61 -5.18
CA PHE A 400 11.25 -3.28 -5.74
C PHE A 400 10.54 -2.19 -4.91
N PRO A 401 11.14 -0.95 -4.90
CA PRO A 401 12.34 -0.52 -5.58
C PRO A 401 13.60 -1.25 -5.08
N ALA A 402 14.51 -1.62 -5.99
CA ALA A 402 15.71 -2.38 -5.61
C ALA A 402 16.75 -1.54 -4.86
N GLY A 403 16.83 -0.24 -5.15
CA GLY A 403 17.77 0.68 -4.52
C GLY A 403 19.24 0.40 -4.90
N VAL A 404 19.47 0.04 -6.16
CA VAL A 404 20.79 -0.30 -6.69
C VAL A 404 21.19 0.62 -7.86
N ASP A 405 22.48 0.75 -8.11
CA ASP A 405 23.00 1.45 -9.28
C ASP A 405 22.96 0.58 -10.54
N THR A 406 23.44 1.10 -11.66
CA THR A 406 23.51 0.39 -12.96
C THR A 406 24.42 -0.85 -12.96
N LYS A 407 25.25 -1.02 -11.93
CA LYS A 407 26.13 -2.18 -11.73
C LYS A 407 25.57 -3.16 -10.70
N GLY A 408 24.40 -2.87 -10.14
CA GLY A 408 23.77 -3.67 -9.10
C GLY A 408 24.27 -3.41 -7.68
N ALA A 409 25.14 -2.39 -7.47
CA ALA A 409 25.63 -2.03 -6.15
C ALA A 409 24.58 -1.20 -5.37
N PRO A 410 24.42 -1.42 -4.05
CA PRO A 410 23.46 -0.69 -3.23
C PRO A 410 23.71 0.83 -3.25
N LEU A 411 22.65 1.61 -3.46
CA LEU A 411 22.73 3.07 -3.39
C LEU A 411 22.93 3.54 -1.94
N SER A 412 23.92 4.42 -1.75
CA SER A 412 24.37 4.87 -0.43
C SER A 412 23.37 5.78 0.29
N ASN A 413 22.35 6.30 -0.39
CA ASN A 413 21.26 7.13 0.13
C ASN A 413 19.92 6.38 0.25
N PHE A 414 19.92 5.05 0.15
CA PHE A 414 18.71 4.23 0.22
C PHE A 414 18.76 3.32 1.45
N ILE A 415 17.68 3.31 2.25
CA ILE A 415 17.50 2.43 3.41
C ILE A 415 16.24 1.60 3.21
N ARG A 416 16.33 0.28 3.41
CA ARG A 416 15.17 -0.60 3.47
C ARG A 416 14.90 -1.03 4.91
N VAL A 417 13.63 -0.87 5.32
CA VAL A 417 13.19 -1.02 6.71
C VAL A 417 12.26 -2.22 6.87
N GLY A 418 12.65 -3.18 7.71
CA GLY A 418 11.80 -4.26 8.21
C GLY A 418 10.96 -3.83 9.42
N GLY A 419 9.92 -4.61 9.74
CA GLY A 419 9.04 -4.36 10.89
C GLY A 419 9.33 -5.27 12.08
N THR A 420 9.24 -4.73 13.30
CA THR A 420 9.31 -5.52 14.55
C THR A 420 8.00 -5.51 15.33
N ALA A 421 7.79 -6.55 16.11
CA ALA A 421 6.78 -6.60 17.16
C ALA A 421 7.22 -5.78 18.38
N ILE A 422 6.33 -5.66 19.36
CA ILE A 422 6.52 -4.86 20.58
C ILE A 422 7.74 -5.32 21.38
N ASP A 423 8.00 -6.62 21.40
CA ASP A 423 9.11 -7.25 22.11
C ASP A 423 10.46 -7.21 21.38
N GLY A 424 10.52 -6.51 20.24
CA GLY A 424 11.71 -6.38 19.39
C GLY A 424 11.98 -7.57 18.46
N SER A 425 11.17 -8.63 18.50
CA SER A 425 11.26 -9.70 17.51
C SER A 425 10.79 -9.21 16.14
N ARG A 426 11.22 -9.86 15.05
CA ARG A 426 10.70 -9.55 13.72
C ARG A 426 9.19 -9.81 13.67
N SER A 427 8.44 -8.83 13.16
CA SER A 427 7.01 -9.03 12.88
C SER A 427 6.78 -10.23 11.98
N SER A 428 5.74 -11.01 12.28
CA SER A 428 5.40 -12.25 11.55
C SER A 428 5.09 -12.02 10.07
N ILE A 429 4.70 -10.82 9.69
CA ILE A 429 4.42 -10.45 8.29
C ILE A 429 5.63 -9.84 7.59
N SER A 430 6.62 -9.30 8.32
CA SER A 430 7.74 -8.57 7.72
C SER A 430 8.58 -9.46 6.81
N ASN A 431 8.83 -8.98 5.59
CA ASN A 431 9.90 -9.51 4.77
C ASN A 431 11.25 -9.30 5.48
N TYR A 432 12.22 -10.11 5.10
CA TYR A 432 13.55 -10.12 5.71
C TYR A 432 14.64 -10.41 4.68
N GLY A 433 15.88 -10.16 5.07
CA GLY A 433 17.07 -10.44 4.27
C GLY A 433 18.30 -9.93 5.01
N ALA A 434 19.39 -10.66 4.94
CA ALA A 434 20.65 -10.28 5.59
C ALA A 434 21.35 -9.13 4.85
N HIS A 435 21.09 -9.01 3.53
CA HIS A 435 21.74 -8.05 2.64
C HIS A 435 20.81 -6.94 2.15
N LYS A 436 19.51 -7.26 1.97
CA LYS A 436 18.54 -6.31 1.40
C LYS A 436 17.66 -5.60 2.42
N VAL A 437 17.73 -5.94 3.71
CA VAL A 437 17.08 -5.17 4.78
C VAL A 437 18.18 -4.54 5.63
N ASP A 438 18.29 -3.20 5.58
CA ASP A 438 19.34 -2.45 6.25
C ASP A 438 19.17 -2.40 7.77
N LEU A 439 17.92 -2.16 8.22
CA LEU A 439 17.56 -2.08 9.63
C LEU A 439 16.05 -2.36 9.83
N TYR A 440 15.66 -2.47 11.10
CA TYR A 440 14.28 -2.70 11.52
C TYR A 440 13.78 -1.54 12.38
N ALA A 441 12.46 -1.33 12.36
CA ALA A 441 11.77 -0.39 13.23
C ALA A 441 10.43 -0.99 13.69
N PRO A 442 9.80 -0.45 14.75
CA PRO A 442 8.45 -0.87 15.17
C PRO A 442 7.47 -0.95 14.00
N GLY A 443 6.80 -2.08 13.86
CA GLY A 443 5.91 -2.36 12.73
C GLY A 443 4.57 -3.00 13.12
N GLU A 444 4.27 -3.11 14.42
CA GLU A 444 2.99 -3.63 14.90
C GLU A 444 2.35 -2.66 15.88
N TYR A 445 1.02 -2.53 15.83
CA TYR A 445 0.25 -1.63 16.68
C TYR A 445 0.80 -0.18 16.69
N ILE A 446 1.16 0.32 15.54
CA ILE A 446 1.63 1.70 15.41
C ILE A 446 0.44 2.63 15.37
N SER A 447 0.35 3.52 16.35
CA SER A 447 -0.71 4.52 16.44
C SER A 447 -0.49 5.66 15.45
N GLY A 448 -1.57 6.12 14.82
CA GLY A 448 -1.56 7.21 13.86
C GLY A 448 -2.98 7.72 13.56
N VAL A 449 -3.12 8.52 12.52
CA VAL A 449 -4.38 9.18 12.16
C VAL A 449 -4.74 8.88 10.70
N TYR A 450 -5.93 8.33 10.51
CA TYR A 450 -6.59 8.15 9.21
C TYR A 450 -7.35 9.42 8.77
N PRO A 451 -7.80 9.50 7.50
CA PRO A 451 -8.68 10.58 7.05
C PRO A 451 -9.90 10.76 7.96
N GLY A 452 -10.41 12.00 8.00
CA GLY A 452 -11.51 12.34 8.92
C GLY A 452 -11.10 12.35 10.40
N ASN A 453 -9.80 12.47 10.69
CA ASN A 453 -9.22 12.53 12.04
C ASN A 453 -9.42 11.26 12.90
N GLN A 454 -9.66 10.11 12.26
CA GLN A 454 -9.83 8.85 12.94
C GLN A 454 -8.48 8.36 13.50
N LYS A 455 -8.37 8.29 14.83
CA LYS A 455 -7.22 7.68 15.52
C LYS A 455 -7.36 6.17 15.49
N ASP A 456 -6.31 5.46 15.05
CA ASP A 456 -6.31 4.00 14.99
C ASP A 456 -4.87 3.44 14.94
N PHE A 457 -4.74 2.14 14.77
CA PHE A 457 -3.48 1.41 14.70
C PHE A 457 -3.30 0.75 13.34
N ALA A 458 -2.04 0.64 12.91
CA ALA A 458 -1.69 -0.13 11.72
C ALA A 458 -0.49 -1.04 11.99
N ASN A 459 -0.40 -2.10 11.15
CA ASN A 459 0.68 -3.08 11.16
C ASN A 459 1.33 -3.14 9.79
N GLY A 460 2.64 -3.29 9.75
CA GLY A 460 3.39 -3.51 8.52
C GLY A 460 4.73 -2.78 8.47
N THR A 461 5.54 -3.16 7.50
CA THR A 461 6.77 -2.43 7.18
C THR A 461 6.49 -1.03 6.64
N SER A 462 5.28 -0.81 6.12
CA SER A 462 4.80 0.49 5.66
C SER A 462 4.61 1.52 6.77
N VAL A 463 4.45 1.08 8.02
CA VAL A 463 4.43 1.97 9.20
C VAL A 463 5.76 1.98 9.94
N ALA A 464 6.65 1.02 9.70
CA ALA A 464 8.02 1.01 10.19
C ALA A 464 8.91 2.03 9.43
N ALA A 465 8.77 2.11 8.11
CA ALA A 465 9.52 3.06 7.27
C ALA A 465 9.30 4.53 7.68
N PRO A 466 8.06 5.04 7.91
CA PRO A 466 7.86 6.43 8.32
C PRO A 466 8.44 6.75 9.71
N ILE A 467 8.58 5.78 10.61
CA ILE A 467 9.29 5.98 11.88
C ILE A 467 10.76 6.34 11.61
N VAL A 468 11.43 5.59 10.72
CA VAL A 468 12.82 5.88 10.33
C VAL A 468 12.91 7.21 9.57
N SER A 469 11.95 7.52 8.70
CA SER A 469 11.87 8.79 7.98
C SER A 469 11.71 9.98 8.92
N GLY A 470 10.86 9.86 9.95
CA GLY A 470 10.69 10.88 10.99
C GLY A 470 11.94 11.08 11.84
N ILE A 471 12.64 10.00 12.23
CA ILE A 471 13.93 10.08 12.92
C ILE A 471 14.96 10.79 12.04
N ALA A 472 15.05 10.42 10.77
CA ALA A 472 15.97 11.05 9.82
C ALA A 472 15.68 12.55 9.65
N ALA A 473 14.40 12.94 9.61
CA ALA A 473 13.98 14.34 9.57
C ALA A 473 14.40 15.08 10.86
N MET A 474 14.15 14.50 12.03
CA MET A 474 14.57 15.04 13.33
C MET A 474 16.10 15.28 13.35
N LEU A 475 16.89 14.29 12.95
CA LEU A 475 18.34 14.42 12.92
C LEU A 475 18.77 15.57 11.98
N ARG A 476 18.17 15.72 10.81
CA ARG A 476 18.48 16.82 9.89
C ARG A 476 18.07 18.20 10.40
N ILE A 477 17.01 18.30 11.20
CA ILE A 477 16.59 19.56 11.83
C ILE A 477 17.66 20.08 12.76
N TYR A 478 18.27 19.22 13.54
CA TYR A 478 19.29 19.60 14.52
C TYR A 478 20.72 19.57 13.95
N PHE A 479 21.00 18.71 12.99
CA PHE A 479 22.32 18.49 12.38
C PHE A 479 22.29 18.69 10.86
N PRO A 480 22.08 19.92 10.36
CA PRO A 480 21.83 20.18 8.93
C PRO A 480 23.01 19.87 8.01
N LYS A 481 24.22 19.74 8.54
CA LYS A 481 25.42 19.40 7.76
C LYS A 481 25.57 17.91 7.47
N VAL A 482 24.77 17.06 8.12
CA VAL A 482 24.82 15.60 7.91
C VAL A 482 24.29 15.27 6.53
N SER A 483 25.11 14.61 5.71
CA SER A 483 24.69 14.16 4.37
C SER A 483 23.74 12.95 4.45
N ALA A 484 23.02 12.66 3.35
CA ALA A 484 22.15 11.48 3.26
C ALA A 484 22.94 10.17 3.51
N VAL A 485 24.15 10.08 2.96
CA VAL A 485 25.05 8.93 3.15
C VAL A 485 25.49 8.77 4.61
N GLN A 486 25.88 9.89 5.24
CA GLN A 486 26.25 9.88 6.66
C GLN A 486 25.05 9.54 7.55
N LEU A 487 23.87 10.04 7.20
CA LEU A 487 22.63 9.77 7.93
C LEU A 487 22.27 8.28 7.88
N LYS A 488 22.29 7.65 6.68
CA LYS A 488 22.15 6.20 6.53
C LYS A 488 23.14 5.47 7.43
N ARG A 489 24.41 5.83 7.34
CA ARG A 489 25.48 5.18 8.12
C ARG A 489 25.22 5.30 9.63
N VAL A 490 24.91 6.50 10.11
CA VAL A 490 24.63 6.72 11.55
C VAL A 490 23.46 5.88 12.01
N LEU A 491 22.34 5.87 11.29
CA LEU A 491 21.16 5.08 11.66
C LEU A 491 21.46 3.58 11.75
N ILE A 492 22.29 3.03 10.85
CA ILE A 492 22.65 1.61 10.85
C ILE A 492 23.70 1.30 11.93
N GLU A 493 24.75 2.13 12.10
CA GLU A 493 25.82 1.93 13.07
C GLU A 493 25.36 2.08 14.52
N THR A 494 24.35 2.91 14.78
CA THR A 494 23.81 3.15 16.11
C THR A 494 22.58 2.29 16.44
N ALA A 495 22.12 1.47 15.49
CA ALA A 495 21.05 0.53 15.72
C ALA A 495 21.41 -0.47 16.82
N ARG A 496 20.45 -0.79 17.69
CA ARG A 496 20.64 -1.82 18.72
C ARG A 496 20.52 -3.21 18.11
N ASN A 497 21.37 -4.11 18.55
CA ASN A 497 21.19 -5.53 18.24
C ASN A 497 20.17 -6.11 19.23
N GLU A 498 18.94 -6.32 18.75
CA GLU A 498 17.87 -6.92 19.51
C GLU A 498 17.42 -8.20 18.82
N LYS A 499 17.56 -9.34 19.50
CA LYS A 499 17.23 -10.67 18.95
C LYS A 499 17.83 -10.97 17.56
N GLY A 500 19.05 -10.47 17.32
CA GLY A 500 19.76 -10.62 16.05
C GLY A 500 19.35 -9.62 14.95
N LEU A 501 18.48 -8.66 15.26
CA LEU A 501 18.06 -7.60 14.35
C LEU A 501 18.72 -6.27 14.69
N LYS A 502 19.02 -5.46 13.67
CA LYS A 502 19.45 -4.07 13.86
C LYS A 502 18.22 -3.18 14.04
N LEU A 503 17.80 -2.92 15.27
CA LEU A 503 16.64 -2.10 15.58
C LEU A 503 17.06 -0.64 15.72
N VAL A 504 16.39 0.26 14.99
CA VAL A 504 16.69 1.71 15.01
C VAL A 504 16.64 2.29 16.43
N ASP A 505 17.63 3.12 16.78
CA ASP A 505 17.72 3.83 18.06
C ASP A 505 17.97 5.33 17.83
N ALA A 506 16.92 6.13 17.99
CA ALA A 506 16.97 7.57 17.78
C ALA A 506 17.90 8.27 18.79
N GLU A 507 17.91 7.84 20.06
CA GLU A 507 18.76 8.41 21.10
C GLU A 507 20.24 8.17 20.80
N ALA A 508 20.60 6.94 20.42
CA ALA A 508 21.97 6.61 20.07
C ALA A 508 22.45 7.39 18.84
N ALA A 509 21.57 7.57 17.84
CA ALA A 509 21.87 8.37 16.65
C ALA A 509 22.12 9.84 16.99
N VAL A 510 21.28 10.45 17.85
CA VAL A 510 21.49 11.83 18.34
C VAL A 510 22.81 11.94 19.08
N LYS A 511 23.10 11.06 20.05
CA LYS A 511 24.36 11.06 20.81
C LYS A 511 25.58 10.90 19.90
N ARG A 512 25.48 10.12 18.84
CA ARG A 512 26.58 9.96 17.85
C ARG A 512 26.88 11.24 17.08
N LEU A 513 25.82 12.01 16.73
CA LEU A 513 25.97 13.25 15.97
C LEU A 513 26.33 14.47 16.84
N MET A 514 26.20 14.37 18.15
CA MET A 514 26.63 15.41 19.11
C MET A 514 28.12 15.37 19.45
N LYS A 515 28.78 14.22 19.22
CA LYS A 515 30.22 14.03 19.35
C LYS A 515 30.98 14.62 18.16
#